data_af470b987356f19d0271c8d1c1db98ba
#
_entry.id   af470b987356f19d0271c8d1c1db98ba
#
_cell.length_a   1.000
_cell.length_b   1.000
_cell.length_c   1.000
_cell.angle_alpha   90.00
_cell.angle_beta   90.00
_cell.angle_gamma   90.00
#
_symmetry.space_group_name_H-M   'P 1'
#
loop_
_entity.id
_entity.type
_entity.pdbx_description
1 polymer ?
#
loop_
_entity_poly.entity_id
_entity_poly.type
_entity_poly.pdbx_seq_one_letter_code
_entity_poly.pdbx_strand_id
1 'polypeptide(L)'
;MNFNKLIPELSVFDITQTKDFYKKLGFKIEYERTEENFVFMSFEDSQFMFEQIHDKGWNTGALEYPLGRGINFSIAVDNVEALYETVKNGQMKIYRELARSTYLVEGIAEEQIEFLIQDPNGYLLRFTN
;
A
#
# COMPACT_ATOMS: atom_id res chain seq x y z
N MET A 1 -18.77 0.50 9.49
CA MET A 1 -17.53 0.14 8.74
C MET A 1 -17.57 -1.33 8.36
N ASN A 2 -17.24 -1.63 7.12
CA ASN A 2 -17.15 -3.01 6.64
C ASN A 2 -15.70 -3.43 6.61
N PHE A 3 -15.39 -4.55 7.25
CA PHE A 3 -14.05 -5.12 7.21
C PHE A 3 -13.97 -6.14 6.08
N ASN A 4 -12.93 -6.05 5.26
CA ASN A 4 -12.65 -7.10 4.29
C ASN A 4 -12.28 -8.38 5.02
N LYS A 5 -12.54 -9.53 4.42
CA LYS A 5 -12.19 -10.81 5.06
C LYS A 5 -10.69 -11.00 5.17
N LEU A 6 -9.94 -10.50 4.19
CA LEU A 6 -8.49 -10.53 4.24
C LEU A 6 -8.00 -9.11 4.41
N ILE A 7 -7.26 -8.84 5.48
CA ILE A 7 -6.69 -7.53 5.77
C ILE A 7 -5.23 -7.73 6.15
N PRO A 8 -4.29 -7.24 5.34
CA PRO A 8 -2.89 -7.28 5.73
C PRO A 8 -2.62 -6.36 6.91
N GLU A 9 -1.86 -6.85 7.88
CA GLU A 9 -1.31 -6.01 8.94
C GLU A 9 0.19 -5.91 8.70
N LEU A 10 0.67 -4.69 8.50
CA LEU A 10 2.05 -4.42 8.15
C LEU A 10 2.78 -3.78 9.32
N SER A 11 3.94 -4.35 9.66
CA SER A 11 4.84 -3.71 10.62
C SER A 11 5.52 -2.54 9.95
N VAL A 12 5.64 -1.41 10.66
CA VAL A 12 6.23 -0.18 10.12
C VAL A 12 7.26 0.38 11.09
N PHE A 13 8.23 1.14 10.56
CA PHE A 13 9.27 1.73 11.39
C PHE A 13 8.77 2.93 12.19
N ASP A 14 7.93 3.76 11.58
CA ASP A 14 7.43 5.00 12.17
C ASP A 14 5.97 5.18 11.78
N ILE A 15 5.06 5.06 12.76
CA ILE A 15 3.63 5.11 12.48
C ILE A 15 3.18 6.48 11.97
N THR A 16 3.78 7.56 12.46
CA THR A 16 3.44 8.91 12.03
C THR A 16 3.82 9.13 10.57
N GLN A 17 5.04 8.75 10.21
CA GLN A 17 5.52 8.82 8.82
C GLN A 17 4.65 7.97 7.90
N THR A 18 4.27 6.78 8.34
CA THR A 18 3.44 5.87 7.57
C THR A 18 2.06 6.47 7.33
N LYS A 19 1.41 6.99 8.38
CA LYS A 19 0.11 7.65 8.25
C LYS A 19 0.17 8.80 7.25
N ASP A 20 1.19 9.64 7.35
CA ASP A 20 1.34 10.81 6.46
C ASP A 20 1.51 10.36 5.00
N PHE A 21 2.31 9.34 4.77
CA PHE A 21 2.53 8.82 3.42
C PHE A 21 1.21 8.30 2.80
N TYR A 22 0.50 7.46 3.53
CA TYR A 22 -0.73 6.86 2.99
C TYR A 22 -1.86 7.88 2.84
N LYS A 23 -1.93 8.90 3.73
CA LYS A 23 -2.87 10.01 3.54
C LYS A 23 -2.62 10.77 2.25
N LYS A 24 -1.35 11.01 1.91
CA LYS A 24 -1.00 11.69 0.65
C LYS A 24 -1.42 10.89 -0.57
N LEU A 25 -1.45 9.56 -0.48
CA LEU A 25 -1.98 8.71 -1.54
C LEU A 25 -3.50 8.79 -1.67
N GLY A 26 -4.19 9.21 -0.62
CA GLY A 26 -5.64 9.24 -0.60
C GLY A 26 -6.27 8.28 0.39
N PHE A 27 -5.46 7.51 1.13
CA PHE A 27 -5.99 6.65 2.19
C PHE A 27 -6.54 7.49 3.32
N LYS A 28 -7.60 7.00 3.95
CA LYS A 28 -8.19 7.64 5.12
C LYS A 28 -8.03 6.73 6.34
N ILE A 29 -7.97 7.34 7.51
CA ILE A 29 -7.96 6.61 8.76
C ILE A 29 -9.38 6.20 9.10
N GLU A 30 -9.64 4.90 9.25
CA GLU A 30 -10.91 4.39 9.72
C GLU A 30 -10.98 4.42 11.25
N TYR A 31 -9.93 3.96 11.90
CA TYR A 31 -9.73 4.14 13.34
C TYR A 31 -8.25 3.92 13.68
N GLU A 32 -7.86 4.30 14.89
CA GLU A 32 -6.50 4.08 15.37
C GLU A 32 -6.49 3.84 16.88
N ARG A 33 -5.40 3.23 17.33
CA ARG A 33 -5.10 3.07 18.75
C ARG A 33 -3.74 3.72 18.98
N THR A 34 -3.75 5.00 19.33
CA THR A 34 -2.55 5.80 19.41
C THR A 34 -1.55 5.30 20.44
N GLU A 35 -2.04 4.79 21.58
CA GLU A 35 -1.20 4.24 22.64
C GLU A 35 -0.51 2.94 22.22
N GLU A 36 -1.00 2.27 21.19
CA GLU A 36 -0.40 1.05 20.64
C GLU A 36 0.34 1.30 19.34
N ASN A 37 0.41 2.56 18.89
CA ASN A 37 1.00 2.92 17.60
C ASN A 37 0.43 2.07 16.45
N PHE A 38 -0.91 1.96 16.44
CA PHE A 38 -1.67 1.15 15.49
C PHE A 38 -2.67 2.02 14.75
N VAL A 39 -2.82 1.80 13.43
CA VAL A 39 -3.82 2.48 12.62
C VAL A 39 -4.41 1.53 11.59
N PHE A 40 -5.71 1.68 11.35
CA PHE A 40 -6.45 0.98 10.30
C PHE A 40 -6.83 2.01 9.24
N MET A 41 -6.36 1.79 8.01
CA MET A 41 -6.58 2.74 6.91
C MET A 41 -7.23 2.06 5.72
N SER A 42 -7.94 2.85 4.93
CA SER A 42 -8.59 2.34 3.72
C SER A 42 -8.47 3.34 2.57
N PHE A 43 -8.48 2.81 1.35
CA PHE A 43 -8.56 3.59 0.14
C PHE A 43 -9.43 2.82 -0.86
N GLU A 44 -10.57 3.44 -1.22
CA GLU A 44 -11.61 2.74 -1.96
C GLU A 44 -11.94 1.45 -1.18
N ASP A 45 -11.88 0.30 -1.77
CA ASP A 45 -12.19 -0.95 -1.06
C ASP A 45 -10.96 -1.65 -0.48
N SER A 46 -9.78 -1.05 -0.60
CA SER A 46 -8.55 -1.64 -0.07
C SER A 46 -8.35 -1.24 1.39
N GLN A 47 -7.94 -2.18 2.22
CA GLN A 47 -7.79 -1.98 3.65
C GLN A 47 -6.44 -2.51 4.12
N PHE A 48 -5.76 -1.72 4.95
CA PHE A 48 -4.51 -2.10 5.60
C PHE A 48 -4.56 -1.76 7.08
N MET A 49 -3.92 -2.60 7.88
CA MET A 49 -3.56 -2.28 9.25
C MET A 49 -2.07 -2.01 9.30
N PHE A 50 -1.66 -1.02 10.10
CA PHE A 50 -0.25 -0.70 10.31
C PHE A 50 0.02 -0.65 11.80
N GLU A 51 1.09 -1.28 12.23
CA GLU A 51 1.53 -1.24 13.61
C GLU A 51 3.03 -0.97 13.67
N GLN A 52 3.44 -0.01 14.50
CA GLN A 52 4.85 0.28 14.65
C GLN A 52 5.57 -0.90 15.30
N ILE A 53 6.76 -1.20 14.82
CA ILE A 53 7.59 -2.30 15.30
C ILE A 53 7.84 -2.17 16.80
N HIS A 54 7.64 -3.28 17.53
CA HIS A 54 7.90 -3.38 18.95
C HIS A 54 8.28 -4.82 19.29
N ASP A 55 8.75 -5.05 20.52
CA ASP A 55 9.30 -6.32 20.95
C ASP A 55 8.26 -7.46 21.07
N LYS A 56 6.97 -7.12 21.09
CA LYS A 56 5.87 -8.10 21.19
C LYS A 56 5.11 -8.28 19.87
N GLY A 57 5.63 -7.73 18.78
CA GLY A 57 5.00 -7.85 17.46
C GLY A 57 5.01 -9.28 16.96
N TRP A 58 4.04 -9.59 16.11
CA TRP A 58 3.90 -10.93 15.52
C TRP A 58 4.78 -11.03 14.27
N ASN A 59 6.08 -11.18 14.49
CA ASN A 59 7.07 -11.24 13.42
C ASN A 59 7.78 -12.58 13.46
N THR A 60 7.99 -13.17 12.29
CA THR A 60 8.63 -14.49 12.18
C THR A 60 10.14 -14.41 12.12
N GLY A 61 10.71 -13.22 12.13
CA GLY A 61 12.14 -13.00 12.08
C GLY A 61 12.47 -11.52 12.24
N ALA A 62 13.75 -11.19 12.12
CA ALA A 62 14.22 -9.81 12.24
C ALA A 62 13.63 -8.94 11.13
N LEU A 63 13.25 -7.72 11.49
CA LEU A 63 12.68 -6.76 10.56
C LEU A 63 13.73 -5.73 10.17
N GLU A 64 14.10 -5.73 8.89
CA GLU A 64 15.11 -4.85 8.31
C GLU A 64 14.58 -4.22 7.03
N TYR A 65 14.99 -2.98 6.77
CA TYR A 65 14.64 -2.32 5.52
C TYR A 65 15.31 -3.03 4.32
N PRO A 66 14.62 -3.23 3.19
CA PRO A 66 13.22 -2.97 2.94
C PRO A 66 12.33 -4.07 3.50
N LEU A 67 11.24 -3.67 4.15
CA LEU A 67 10.25 -4.64 4.64
C LEU A 67 9.43 -5.18 3.47
N GLY A 68 8.84 -6.35 3.66
CA GLY A 68 7.96 -6.97 2.67
C GLY A 68 8.69 -7.53 1.46
N ARG A 69 9.93 -7.96 1.61
CA ARG A 69 10.68 -8.58 0.52
C ARG A 69 9.93 -9.81 0.00
N GLY A 70 9.72 -9.85 -1.32
CA GLY A 70 9.00 -10.95 -1.95
C GLY A 70 7.50 -10.77 -1.99
N ILE A 71 6.99 -9.63 -1.50
CA ILE A 71 5.56 -9.30 -1.52
C ILE A 71 5.36 -8.01 -2.28
N ASN A 72 4.33 -7.96 -3.12
CA ASN A 72 3.77 -6.71 -3.57
C ASN A 72 2.25 -6.77 -3.42
N PHE A 73 1.63 -5.62 -3.20
CA PHE A 73 0.19 -5.53 -3.04
C PHE A 73 -0.41 -4.98 -4.32
N SER A 74 -1.28 -5.76 -4.94
CA SER A 74 -2.02 -5.34 -6.13
C SER A 74 -3.28 -4.63 -5.67
N ILE A 75 -3.35 -3.34 -5.93
CA ILE A 75 -4.42 -2.47 -5.44
C ILE A 75 -5.12 -1.88 -6.66
N ALA A 76 -6.34 -2.36 -6.93
CA ALA A 76 -7.16 -1.80 -8.01
C ALA A 76 -7.74 -0.47 -7.55
N VAL A 77 -7.64 0.54 -8.39
CA VAL A 77 -8.16 1.88 -8.10
C VAL A 77 -8.97 2.40 -9.28
N ASP A 78 -9.88 3.33 -9.00
CA ASP A 78 -10.79 3.85 -10.02
C ASP A 78 -10.06 4.65 -11.11
N ASN A 79 -9.04 5.42 -10.74
CA ASN A 79 -8.32 6.27 -11.68
C ASN A 79 -6.80 6.18 -11.44
N VAL A 80 -6.19 5.20 -12.10
CA VAL A 80 -4.75 4.92 -11.95
C VAL A 80 -3.91 6.11 -12.37
N GLU A 81 -4.29 6.77 -13.46
CA GLU A 81 -3.52 7.87 -14.02
C GLU A 81 -3.52 9.09 -13.11
N ALA A 82 -4.68 9.40 -12.51
CA ALA A 82 -4.76 10.49 -11.55
C ALA A 82 -3.92 10.21 -10.30
N LEU A 83 -3.94 8.97 -9.83
CA LEU A 83 -3.13 8.58 -8.67
C LEU A 83 -1.63 8.66 -9.01
N TYR A 84 -1.25 8.29 -10.22
CA TYR A 84 0.13 8.39 -10.67
C TYR A 84 0.61 9.85 -10.63
N GLU A 85 -0.23 10.80 -11.08
CA GLU A 85 0.09 12.22 -11.00
C GLU A 85 0.25 12.67 -9.54
N THR A 86 -0.61 12.21 -8.65
CA THR A 86 -0.49 12.49 -7.21
C THR A 86 0.85 11.99 -6.66
N VAL A 87 1.25 10.80 -7.05
CA VAL A 87 2.52 10.19 -6.63
C VAL A 87 3.71 11.03 -7.13
N LYS A 88 3.69 11.43 -8.40
CA LYS A 88 4.77 12.26 -8.95
C LYS A 88 4.84 13.62 -8.28
N ASN A 89 3.71 14.27 -8.08
CA ASN A 89 3.65 15.57 -7.42
C ASN A 89 4.09 15.49 -5.96
N GLY A 90 3.84 14.36 -5.31
CA GLY A 90 4.26 14.11 -3.93
C GLY A 90 5.70 13.64 -3.80
N GLN A 91 6.42 13.48 -4.91
CA GLN A 91 7.81 13.02 -4.93
C GLN A 91 8.00 11.69 -4.22
N MET A 92 7.04 10.79 -4.35
CA MET A 92 7.11 9.46 -3.78
C MET A 92 8.06 8.58 -4.61
N LYS A 93 8.63 7.55 -3.96
CA LYS A 93 9.61 6.69 -4.62
C LYS A 93 8.93 5.76 -5.62
N ILE A 94 9.06 6.07 -6.90
CA ILE A 94 8.51 5.24 -7.99
C ILE A 94 9.45 4.07 -8.24
N TYR A 95 8.91 2.85 -8.13
CA TYR A 95 9.67 1.64 -8.43
C TYR A 95 9.56 1.27 -9.91
N ARG A 96 8.36 1.40 -10.48
CA ARG A 96 8.13 1.23 -11.91
C ARG A 96 7.17 2.31 -12.39
N GLU A 97 7.54 2.98 -13.48
CA GLU A 97 6.73 4.03 -14.08
C GLU A 97 5.41 3.47 -14.62
N LEU A 98 4.44 4.35 -14.83
CA LEU A 98 3.15 3.98 -15.44
C LEU A 98 3.39 3.29 -16.77
N ALA A 99 2.80 2.12 -16.93
CA ALA A 99 2.91 1.31 -18.14
C ALA A 99 1.55 0.72 -18.50
N ARG A 100 1.34 0.54 -19.79
CA ARG A 100 0.13 -0.07 -20.34
C ARG A 100 0.52 -1.37 -21.02
N SER A 101 -0.22 -2.43 -20.77
CA SER A 101 0.00 -3.73 -21.42
C SER A 101 -1.34 -4.40 -21.69
N THR A 102 -1.33 -5.35 -22.62
CA THR A 102 -2.50 -6.16 -22.92
C THR A 102 -2.17 -7.61 -22.56
N TYR A 103 -3.08 -8.27 -21.87
CA TYR A 103 -2.94 -9.67 -21.50
C TYR A 103 -4.24 -10.40 -21.72
N LEU A 104 -4.18 -11.73 -21.77
CA LEU A 104 -5.35 -12.54 -22.03
C LEU A 104 -5.86 -13.17 -20.74
N VAL A 105 -7.18 -13.04 -20.51
CA VAL A 105 -7.88 -13.73 -19.43
C VAL A 105 -8.92 -14.60 -20.09
N GLU A 106 -8.74 -15.90 -20.03
CA GLU A 106 -9.62 -16.88 -20.67
C GLU A 106 -9.87 -16.56 -22.15
N GLY A 107 -8.81 -16.15 -22.86
CA GLY A 107 -8.86 -15.84 -24.30
C GLY A 107 -9.38 -14.45 -24.63
N ILE A 108 -9.73 -13.63 -23.64
CA ILE A 108 -10.22 -12.27 -23.84
C ILE A 108 -9.09 -11.29 -23.55
N ALA A 109 -8.85 -10.33 -24.45
CA ALA A 109 -7.82 -9.31 -24.28
C ALA A 109 -8.27 -8.29 -23.24
N GLU A 110 -7.41 -8.06 -22.23
CA GLU A 110 -7.63 -7.07 -21.20
C GLU A 110 -6.47 -6.06 -21.18
N GLU A 111 -6.77 -4.79 -21.04
CA GLU A 111 -5.75 -3.76 -20.88
C GLU A 111 -5.42 -3.61 -19.39
N GLN A 112 -4.14 -3.63 -19.07
CA GLN A 112 -3.64 -3.35 -17.73
C GLN A 112 -2.87 -2.04 -17.74
N ILE A 113 -3.24 -1.15 -16.82
CA ILE A 113 -2.53 0.12 -16.60
C ILE A 113 -2.02 0.04 -15.17
N GLU A 114 -0.71 0.11 -14.99
CA GLU A 114 -0.16 -0.05 -13.64
C GLU A 114 1.11 0.73 -13.44
N PHE A 115 1.39 1.04 -12.19
CA PHE A 115 2.68 1.54 -11.73
C PHE A 115 2.95 0.99 -10.34
N LEU A 116 4.22 1.04 -9.92
CA LEU A 116 4.60 0.56 -8.59
C LEU A 116 5.37 1.65 -7.86
N ILE A 117 5.08 1.77 -6.56
CA ILE A 117 5.82 2.65 -5.67
C ILE A 117 6.29 1.85 -4.47
N GLN A 118 7.27 2.40 -3.78
CA GLN A 118 7.77 1.83 -2.54
C GLN A 118 7.44 2.79 -1.40
N ASP A 119 6.82 2.27 -0.35
CA ASP A 119 6.47 3.10 0.80
C ASP A 119 7.71 3.35 1.69
N PRO A 120 7.62 4.21 2.72
CA PRO A 120 8.79 4.51 3.56
C PRO A 120 9.38 3.31 4.28
N ASN A 121 8.63 2.23 4.44
CA ASN A 121 9.07 1.02 5.12
C ASN A 121 9.74 0.03 4.15
N GLY A 122 9.57 0.25 2.85
CA GLY A 122 10.07 -0.64 1.83
C GLY A 122 9.01 -1.49 1.15
N TYR A 123 7.75 -1.44 1.61
CA TYR A 123 6.67 -2.21 0.99
C TYR A 123 6.38 -1.76 -0.42
N LEU A 124 6.15 -2.72 -1.29
CA LEU A 124 5.93 -2.49 -2.71
C LEU A 124 4.42 -2.48 -2.99
N LEU A 125 3.93 -1.35 -3.49
CA LEU A 125 2.51 -1.16 -3.81
C LEU A 125 2.36 -1.08 -5.32
N ARG A 126 1.51 -1.95 -5.88
CA ARG A 126 1.21 -1.97 -7.30
C ARG A 126 -0.21 -1.47 -7.51
N PHE A 127 -0.33 -0.27 -8.07
CA PHE A 127 -1.64 0.31 -8.37
C PHE A 127 -2.02 -0.01 -9.80
N THR A 128 -3.25 -0.46 -10.00
CA THR A 128 -3.73 -0.95 -11.27
C THR A 128 -5.21 -0.59 -11.48
N ASN A 129 -5.65 -0.67 -12.73
CA ASN A 129 -7.05 -0.52 -13.06
C ASN A 129 -7.88 -1.76 -12.69
#